data_f4bc68d0d3f01fb8a7b104daceda7ca4
#
_entry.id   f4bc68d0d3f01fb8a7b104daceda7ca4
#
_cell.length_a   1.000
_cell.length_b   1.000
_cell.length_c   1.000
_cell.angle_alpha   90.00
_cell.angle_beta   90.00
_cell.angle_gamma   90.00
#
_symmetry.space_group_name_H-M   'P 1'
#
loop_
_entity.id
_entity.type
_entity.pdbx_description
1 polymer ?
#
loop_
_entity_poly.entity_id
_entity_poly.type
_entity_poly.pdbx_seq_one_letter_code
_entity_poly.pdbx_strand_id
1 'polypeptide(L)'
;CFFAALLFAAVILATDRSAFKIKLRDAWVFLGCGLISLLVFGWCYFRAMDEMSLSAAAILLYTAPFFVMLMSAPLFREKLTGKKLFAMLLAFLGCCFVSGLGSGDAHITRLGLALGLGSGICYALYSIFSRFSINKGYSVLTVNFYACALAAAGALVIDGFSGFGAVFSSGYNFAMGAATGLVTCFLPYLLYTRSLLGIENGKASIMASVEPVVATTFGIMIYNEIPTPLSVVGMVLVLSAIVILNVKMKKDRT
;
A
#
# COMPACT_ATOMS: atom_id res chain seq x y z
N CYS A 1 -1.69 -10.13 -7.78
CA CYS A 1 -0.57 -10.78 -7.07
C CYS A 1 0.09 -11.89 -7.90
N PHE A 2 -0.67 -12.80 -8.55
CA PHE A 2 -0.10 -13.89 -9.34
C PHE A 2 0.83 -13.39 -10.47
N PHE A 3 0.36 -12.49 -11.32
CA PHE A 3 1.19 -11.93 -12.40
C PHE A 3 2.39 -11.14 -11.84
N ALA A 4 2.21 -10.42 -10.74
CA ALA A 4 3.32 -9.72 -10.09
C ALA A 4 4.38 -10.70 -9.57
N ALA A 5 3.97 -11.82 -8.97
CA ALA A 5 4.89 -12.88 -8.54
C ALA A 5 5.68 -13.47 -9.73
N LEU A 6 5.02 -13.71 -10.86
CA LEU A 6 5.70 -14.17 -12.08
C LEU A 6 6.72 -13.15 -12.59
N LEU A 7 6.37 -11.86 -12.60
CA LEU A 7 7.28 -10.80 -13.00
C LEU A 7 8.48 -10.70 -12.06
N PHE A 8 8.27 -10.75 -10.74
CA PHE A 8 9.38 -10.77 -9.78
C PHE A 8 10.26 -12.01 -9.96
N ALA A 9 9.65 -13.19 -10.20
CA ALA A 9 10.40 -14.42 -10.48
C ALA A 9 11.25 -14.27 -11.75
N ALA A 10 10.68 -13.72 -12.83
CA ALA A 10 11.40 -13.49 -14.08
C ALA A 10 12.60 -12.54 -13.89
N VAL A 11 12.41 -11.46 -13.16
CA VAL A 11 13.50 -10.51 -12.84
C VAL A 11 14.59 -11.19 -11.99
N ILE A 12 14.22 -11.98 -10.97
CA ILE A 12 15.18 -12.71 -10.12
C ILE A 12 15.96 -13.72 -10.97
N LEU A 13 15.29 -14.47 -11.85
CA LEU A 13 15.95 -15.43 -12.75
C LEU A 13 16.96 -14.76 -13.69
N ALA A 14 16.64 -13.54 -14.14
CA ALA A 14 17.49 -12.77 -15.03
C ALA A 14 18.65 -12.05 -14.34
N THR A 15 18.51 -11.70 -13.05
CA THR A 15 19.49 -10.89 -12.32
C THR A 15 20.32 -11.70 -11.32
N ASP A 16 19.66 -12.24 -10.30
CA ASP A 16 20.34 -12.99 -9.21
C ASP A 16 19.44 -14.09 -8.65
N ARG A 17 19.67 -15.30 -9.07
CA ARG A 17 18.92 -16.50 -8.61
C ARG A 17 19.09 -16.77 -7.11
N SER A 18 20.09 -16.20 -6.45
CA SER A 18 20.28 -16.34 -5.01
C SER A 18 19.14 -15.68 -4.21
N ALA A 19 18.44 -14.71 -4.81
CA ALA A 19 17.28 -14.04 -4.22
C ALA A 19 16.07 -14.95 -3.95
N PHE A 20 16.03 -16.16 -4.52
CA PHE A 20 15.03 -17.17 -4.13
C PHE A 20 15.36 -17.87 -2.80
N LYS A 21 16.59 -17.73 -2.29
CA LYS A 21 16.99 -18.43 -1.07
C LYS A 21 16.55 -17.66 0.15
N ILE A 22 15.68 -18.27 0.97
CA ILE A 22 15.29 -17.76 2.28
C ILE A 22 15.66 -18.77 3.37
N LYS A 23 15.93 -18.28 4.57
CA LYS A 23 16.12 -19.14 5.74
C LYS A 23 14.74 -19.47 6.32
N LEU A 24 14.48 -20.73 6.61
CA LEU A 24 13.19 -21.17 7.16
C LEU A 24 12.83 -20.43 8.47
N ARG A 25 13.83 -20.10 9.28
CA ARG A 25 13.66 -19.29 10.50
C ARG A 25 13.04 -17.92 10.22
N ASP A 26 13.21 -17.38 9.03
CA ASP A 26 12.74 -16.06 8.64
C ASP A 26 11.41 -16.11 7.85
N ALA A 27 10.85 -17.31 7.64
CA ALA A 27 9.60 -17.50 6.88
C ALA A 27 8.44 -16.66 7.42
N TRP A 28 8.39 -16.41 8.72
CA TRP A 28 7.35 -15.62 9.37
C TRP A 28 7.23 -14.18 8.81
N VAL A 29 8.36 -13.56 8.43
CA VAL A 29 8.33 -12.20 7.83
C VAL A 29 7.66 -12.22 6.46
N PHE A 30 7.93 -13.24 5.66
CA PHE A 30 7.33 -13.40 4.32
C PHE A 30 5.85 -13.79 4.40
N LEU A 31 5.49 -14.69 5.35
CA LEU A 31 4.08 -15.00 5.65
C LEU A 31 3.33 -13.74 6.11
N GLY A 32 3.96 -12.91 6.96
CA GLY A 32 3.42 -11.62 7.36
C GLY A 32 3.21 -10.68 6.17
N CYS A 33 4.20 -10.54 5.28
CA CYS A 33 4.06 -9.72 4.08
C CYS A 33 2.95 -10.24 3.14
N GLY A 34 2.93 -11.54 2.83
CA GLY A 34 2.02 -12.09 1.84
C GLY A 34 0.61 -12.35 2.36
N LEU A 35 0.49 -13.12 3.45
CA LEU A 35 -0.82 -13.54 3.93
C LEU A 35 -1.52 -12.43 4.72
N ILE A 36 -0.83 -11.78 5.67
CA ILE A 36 -1.47 -10.76 6.50
C ILE A 36 -1.58 -9.44 5.72
N SER A 37 -0.45 -8.97 5.17
CA SER A 37 -0.39 -7.62 4.62
C SER A 37 -0.92 -7.48 3.20
N LEU A 38 -1.04 -8.54 2.42
CA LEU A 38 -1.64 -8.48 1.08
C LEU A 38 -2.98 -9.21 1.01
N LEU A 39 -3.04 -10.48 1.45
CA LEU A 39 -4.26 -11.28 1.31
C LEU A 39 -5.36 -10.80 2.26
N VAL A 40 -5.06 -10.75 3.58
CA VAL A 40 -6.06 -10.29 4.58
C VAL A 40 -6.39 -8.82 4.36
N PHE A 41 -5.39 -7.98 4.00
CA PHE A 41 -5.64 -6.61 3.57
C PHE A 41 -6.69 -6.53 2.46
N GLY A 42 -6.47 -7.25 1.36
CA GLY A 42 -7.38 -7.24 0.21
C GLY A 42 -8.77 -7.71 0.59
N TRP A 43 -8.86 -8.79 1.37
CA TRP A 43 -10.14 -9.30 1.85
C TRP A 43 -10.88 -8.29 2.72
N CYS A 44 -10.22 -7.68 3.70
CA CYS A 44 -10.81 -6.65 4.55
C CYS A 44 -11.25 -5.42 3.73
N TYR A 45 -10.42 -4.97 2.80
CA TYR A 45 -10.69 -3.77 2.02
C TYR A 45 -11.88 -3.95 1.07
N PHE A 46 -11.93 -5.06 0.32
CA PHE A 46 -13.05 -5.34 -0.58
C PHE A 46 -14.36 -5.59 0.19
N ARG A 47 -14.29 -6.32 1.31
CA ARG A 47 -15.49 -6.49 2.17
C ARG A 47 -15.93 -5.18 2.83
N ALA A 48 -15.01 -4.28 3.15
CA ALA A 48 -15.38 -2.94 3.63
C ALA A 48 -16.17 -2.16 2.58
N MET A 49 -15.82 -2.29 1.28
CA MET A 49 -16.55 -1.65 0.19
C MET A 49 -17.97 -2.21 -0.01
N ASP A 50 -18.25 -3.45 0.40
CA ASP A 50 -19.61 -4.00 0.42
C ASP A 50 -20.47 -3.38 1.54
N GLU A 51 -19.83 -2.90 2.61
CA GLU A 51 -20.46 -2.42 3.85
C GLU A 51 -20.49 -0.88 3.97
N MET A 52 -19.81 -0.17 3.08
CA MET A 52 -19.76 1.29 3.07
C MET A 52 -19.41 1.84 1.68
N SER A 53 -19.47 3.17 1.52
CA SER A 53 -19.05 3.80 0.27
C SER A 53 -17.55 3.60 0.01
N LEU A 54 -17.17 3.55 -1.27
CA LEU A 54 -15.78 3.46 -1.71
C LEU A 54 -14.91 4.57 -1.08
N SER A 55 -15.45 5.79 -1.01
CA SER A 55 -14.79 6.94 -0.39
C SER A 55 -14.51 6.71 1.10
N ALA A 56 -15.50 6.17 1.85
CA ALA A 56 -15.32 5.87 3.27
C ALA A 56 -14.27 4.77 3.50
N ALA A 57 -14.29 3.71 2.69
CA ALA A 57 -13.29 2.65 2.74
C ALA A 57 -11.88 3.19 2.45
N ALA A 58 -11.72 4.05 1.45
CA ALA A 58 -10.45 4.69 1.12
C ALA A 58 -9.95 5.60 2.26
N ILE A 59 -10.82 6.41 2.89
CA ILE A 59 -10.45 7.26 4.02
C ILE A 59 -9.91 6.41 5.19
N LEU A 60 -10.57 5.27 5.48
CA LEU A 60 -10.10 4.38 6.53
C LEU A 60 -8.76 3.74 6.18
N LEU A 61 -8.53 3.37 4.91
CA LEU A 61 -7.23 2.89 4.44
C LEU A 61 -6.13 3.95 4.64
N TYR A 62 -6.41 5.23 4.40
CA TYR A 62 -5.45 6.32 4.60
C TYR A 62 -5.11 6.60 6.06
N THR A 63 -5.69 5.87 7.02
CA THR A 63 -5.19 5.82 8.39
C THR A 63 -3.90 4.98 8.53
N ALA A 64 -3.52 4.21 7.52
CA ALA A 64 -2.32 3.36 7.54
C ALA A 64 -1.02 4.08 7.96
N PRO A 65 -0.70 5.31 7.53
CA PRO A 65 0.49 6.02 8.00
C PRO A 65 0.54 6.21 9.51
N PHE A 66 -0.61 6.36 10.19
CA PHE A 66 -0.66 6.43 11.65
C PHE A 66 -0.20 5.11 12.27
N PHE A 67 -0.71 3.98 11.76
CA PHE A 67 -0.30 2.65 12.23
C PHE A 67 1.16 2.37 11.91
N VAL A 68 1.65 2.75 10.72
CA VAL A 68 3.07 2.62 10.38
C VAL A 68 3.93 3.37 11.38
N MET A 69 3.63 4.65 11.66
CA MET A 69 4.40 5.45 12.61
C MET A 69 4.35 4.88 14.03
N LEU A 70 3.16 4.47 14.48
CA LEU A 70 2.96 3.91 15.82
C LEU A 70 3.75 2.61 16.02
N MET A 71 3.78 1.74 15.01
CA MET A 71 4.51 0.48 15.05
C MET A 71 6.02 0.66 14.82
N SER A 72 6.42 1.56 13.90
CA SER A 72 7.84 1.76 13.55
C SER A 72 8.62 2.42 14.68
N ALA A 73 7.99 3.29 15.47
CA ALA A 73 8.66 3.97 16.57
C ALA A 73 9.29 2.99 17.59
N PRO A 74 8.56 2.04 18.19
CA PRO A 74 9.14 1.08 19.11
C PRO A 74 9.97 -0.02 18.42
N LEU A 75 9.57 -0.49 17.21
CA LEU A 75 10.21 -1.63 16.55
C LEU A 75 11.54 -1.26 15.89
N PHE A 76 11.64 -0.08 15.32
CA PHE A 76 12.82 0.37 14.56
C PHE A 76 13.47 1.62 15.17
N ARG A 77 13.00 2.07 16.36
CA ARG A 77 13.49 3.27 17.05
C ARG A 77 13.40 4.54 16.18
N GLU A 78 12.38 4.61 15.33
CA GLU A 78 12.12 5.80 14.53
C GLU A 78 11.64 6.93 15.43
N LYS A 79 12.23 8.12 15.29
CA LYS A 79 11.84 9.29 16.10
C LYS A 79 10.49 9.85 15.61
N LEU A 80 9.54 9.94 16.51
CA LEU A 80 8.28 10.66 16.31
C LEU A 80 8.55 12.17 16.52
N THR A 81 8.77 12.88 15.41
CA THR A 81 8.95 14.34 15.49
C THR A 81 7.63 15.05 15.24
N GLY A 82 7.45 16.23 15.86
CA GLY A 82 6.26 17.07 15.62
C GLY A 82 6.04 17.38 14.14
N LYS A 83 7.13 17.50 13.38
CA LYS A 83 7.10 17.67 11.92
C LYS A 83 6.47 16.49 11.20
N LYS A 84 6.86 15.24 11.54
CA LYS A 84 6.27 14.02 10.95
C LYS A 84 4.78 13.92 11.31
N LEU A 85 4.43 14.19 12.56
CA LEU A 85 3.05 14.15 13.02
C LEU A 85 2.19 15.20 12.30
N PHE A 86 2.69 16.43 12.17
CA PHE A 86 1.99 17.49 11.44
C PHE A 86 1.83 17.14 9.94
N ALA A 87 2.88 16.67 9.29
CA ALA A 87 2.81 16.25 7.89
C ALA A 87 1.83 15.07 7.68
N MET A 88 1.81 14.13 8.61
CA MET A 88 0.87 13.00 8.57
C MET A 88 -0.59 13.46 8.70
N LEU A 89 -0.89 14.33 9.66
CA LEU A 89 -2.23 14.89 9.83
C LEU A 89 -2.67 15.69 8.60
N LEU A 90 -1.77 16.49 8.05
CA LEU A 90 -2.03 17.27 6.85
C LEU A 90 -2.29 16.38 5.63
N ALA A 91 -1.49 15.32 5.43
CA ALA A 91 -1.68 14.35 4.38
C ALA A 91 -3.02 13.61 4.54
N PHE A 92 -3.35 13.17 5.75
CA PHE A 92 -4.61 12.49 6.03
C PHE A 92 -5.83 13.36 5.73
N LEU A 93 -5.83 14.62 6.19
CA LEU A 93 -6.90 15.58 5.86
C LEU A 93 -7.01 15.80 4.35
N GLY A 94 -5.89 15.92 3.67
CA GLY A 94 -5.86 16.03 2.21
C GLY A 94 -6.45 14.80 1.53
N CYS A 95 -6.10 13.60 1.96
CA CYS A 95 -6.69 12.36 1.44
C CYS A 95 -8.20 12.29 1.68
N CYS A 96 -8.69 12.70 2.85
CA CYS A 96 -10.12 12.77 3.15
C CYS A 96 -10.86 13.71 2.16
N PHE A 97 -10.29 14.86 1.85
CA PHE A 97 -10.89 15.82 0.93
C PHE A 97 -10.86 15.32 -0.52
N VAL A 98 -9.77 14.69 -0.95
CA VAL A 98 -9.69 14.08 -2.29
C VAL A 98 -10.68 12.93 -2.44
N SER A 99 -10.86 12.12 -1.40
CA SER A 99 -11.79 10.98 -1.41
C SER A 99 -13.27 11.38 -1.27
N GLY A 100 -13.59 12.67 -1.21
CA GLY A 100 -14.98 13.16 -1.17
C GLY A 100 -15.61 13.14 0.22
N LEU A 101 -14.83 13.45 1.25
CA LEU A 101 -15.40 13.67 2.60
C LEU A 101 -16.50 14.75 2.53
N GLY A 102 -17.73 14.39 2.88
CA GLY A 102 -18.87 15.33 2.85
C GLY A 102 -19.79 15.20 1.63
N SER A 103 -19.57 14.26 0.71
CA SER A 103 -20.45 13.99 -0.44
C SER A 103 -21.79 13.32 -0.10
N GLY A 104 -22.20 13.29 1.15
CA GLY A 104 -23.58 13.05 1.57
C GLY A 104 -24.01 11.59 1.77
N ASP A 105 -23.40 10.62 1.11
CA ASP A 105 -23.84 9.20 1.12
C ASP A 105 -22.94 8.27 1.94
N ALA A 106 -22.46 8.72 3.10
CA ALA A 106 -21.66 7.88 3.96
C ALA A 106 -22.52 6.91 4.80
N HIS A 107 -23.05 5.86 4.17
CA HIS A 107 -23.55 4.73 4.92
C HIS A 107 -22.34 3.94 5.45
N ILE A 108 -22.09 3.99 6.75
CA ILE A 108 -20.98 3.27 7.41
C ILE A 108 -21.58 2.31 8.43
N THR A 109 -21.41 1.00 8.19
CA THR A 109 -21.79 -0.02 9.17
C THR A 109 -20.66 -0.20 10.20
N ARG A 110 -20.99 -0.76 11.37
CA ARG A 110 -19.98 -1.10 12.37
C ARG A 110 -18.97 -2.13 11.84
N LEU A 111 -19.46 -3.08 11.05
CA LEU A 111 -18.62 -4.09 10.40
C LEU A 111 -17.70 -3.44 9.37
N GLY A 112 -18.23 -2.56 8.53
CA GLY A 112 -17.45 -1.82 7.56
C GLY A 112 -16.33 -0.98 8.22
N LEU A 113 -16.63 -0.29 9.33
CA LEU A 113 -15.64 0.45 10.10
C LEU A 113 -14.50 -0.46 10.60
N ALA A 114 -14.86 -1.62 11.18
CA ALA A 114 -13.86 -2.58 11.67
C ALA A 114 -12.99 -3.14 10.53
N LEU A 115 -13.62 -3.50 9.39
CA LEU A 115 -12.91 -3.99 8.21
C LEU A 115 -12.04 -2.92 7.56
N GLY A 116 -12.53 -1.68 7.45
CA GLY A 116 -11.76 -0.57 6.89
C GLY A 116 -10.53 -0.23 7.73
N LEU A 117 -10.67 -0.13 9.06
CA LEU A 117 -9.51 0.04 9.95
C LEU A 117 -8.58 -1.17 9.93
N GLY A 118 -9.14 -2.40 9.88
CA GLY A 118 -8.38 -3.63 9.73
C GLY A 118 -7.54 -3.62 8.45
N SER A 119 -8.10 -3.14 7.34
CA SER A 119 -7.36 -2.97 6.08
C SER A 119 -6.20 -1.99 6.23
N GLY A 120 -6.41 -0.84 6.88
CA GLY A 120 -5.34 0.13 7.18
C GLY A 120 -4.21 -0.45 8.02
N ILE A 121 -4.53 -1.27 9.04
CA ILE A 121 -3.53 -1.97 9.86
C ILE A 121 -2.77 -2.99 9.01
N CYS A 122 -3.45 -3.84 8.23
CA CYS A 122 -2.82 -4.84 7.37
C CYS A 122 -1.91 -4.19 6.33
N TYR A 123 -2.34 -3.08 5.72
CA TYR A 123 -1.52 -2.30 4.80
C TYR A 123 -0.26 -1.74 5.50
N ALA A 124 -0.41 -1.21 6.71
CA ALA A 124 0.72 -0.73 7.50
C ALA A 124 1.72 -1.85 7.85
N LEU A 125 1.23 -3.05 8.14
CA LEU A 125 2.06 -4.21 8.46
C LEU A 125 2.97 -4.61 7.29
N TYR A 126 2.59 -4.32 6.03
CA TYR A 126 3.49 -4.54 4.90
C TYR A 126 4.81 -3.77 5.05
N SER A 127 4.75 -2.50 5.45
CA SER A 127 5.95 -1.69 5.72
C SER A 127 6.81 -2.30 6.82
N ILE A 128 6.17 -2.80 7.88
CA ILE A 128 6.84 -3.36 9.04
C ILE A 128 7.57 -4.67 8.69
N PHE A 129 6.85 -5.62 8.08
CA PHE A 129 7.45 -6.89 7.67
C PHE A 129 8.51 -6.73 6.59
N SER A 130 8.28 -5.82 5.62
CA SER A 130 9.27 -5.51 4.60
C SER A 130 10.56 -4.94 5.21
N ARG A 131 10.45 -4.04 6.20
CA ARG A 131 11.62 -3.50 6.92
C ARG A 131 12.36 -4.60 7.69
N PHE A 132 11.65 -5.50 8.37
CA PHE A 132 12.28 -6.64 9.02
C PHE A 132 13.05 -7.52 8.03
N SER A 133 12.47 -7.79 6.86
CA SER A 133 13.13 -8.57 5.81
C SER A 133 14.39 -7.88 5.30
N ILE A 134 14.34 -6.58 5.04
CA ILE A 134 15.47 -5.76 4.59
C ILE A 134 16.58 -5.77 5.67
N ASN A 135 16.23 -5.56 6.94
CA ASN A 135 17.19 -5.56 8.05
C ASN A 135 17.87 -6.92 8.24
N LYS A 136 17.26 -8.01 7.79
CA LYS A 136 17.84 -9.36 7.77
C LYS A 136 18.72 -9.61 6.54
N GLY A 137 18.88 -8.64 5.64
CA GLY A 137 19.72 -8.71 4.45
C GLY A 137 19.03 -9.29 3.21
N TYR A 138 17.72 -9.47 3.22
CA TYR A 138 17.00 -9.94 2.04
C TYR A 138 16.83 -8.80 1.01
N SER A 139 16.92 -9.18 -0.27
CA SER A 139 16.76 -8.22 -1.37
C SER A 139 15.29 -7.77 -1.49
N VAL A 140 15.10 -6.58 -2.06
CA VAL A 140 13.76 -6.05 -2.38
C VAL A 140 12.97 -7.03 -3.26
N LEU A 141 13.65 -7.68 -4.21
CA LEU A 141 13.02 -8.66 -5.09
C LEU A 141 12.54 -9.89 -4.33
N THR A 142 13.34 -10.39 -3.38
CA THR A 142 12.97 -11.51 -2.50
C THR A 142 11.70 -11.19 -1.71
N VAL A 143 11.66 -10.02 -1.06
CA VAL A 143 10.51 -9.61 -0.24
C VAL A 143 9.24 -9.58 -1.07
N ASN A 144 9.28 -8.89 -2.21
CA ASN A 144 8.10 -8.72 -3.06
C ASN A 144 7.67 -10.02 -3.75
N PHE A 145 8.63 -10.84 -4.19
CA PHE A 145 8.33 -12.16 -4.77
C PHE A 145 7.53 -13.02 -3.79
N TYR A 146 8.06 -13.22 -2.59
CA TYR A 146 7.38 -14.06 -1.59
C TYR A 146 6.07 -13.45 -1.10
N ALA A 147 6.00 -12.12 -0.95
CA ALA A 147 4.76 -11.45 -0.59
C ALA A 147 3.65 -11.72 -1.64
N CYS A 148 3.95 -11.48 -2.91
CA CYS A 148 2.98 -11.68 -3.99
C CYS A 148 2.64 -13.16 -4.22
N ALA A 149 3.64 -14.06 -4.13
CA ALA A 149 3.44 -15.50 -4.33
C ALA A 149 2.58 -16.10 -3.22
N LEU A 150 2.85 -15.75 -1.95
CA LEU A 150 2.05 -16.23 -0.81
C LEU A 150 0.65 -15.65 -0.81
N ALA A 151 0.48 -14.38 -1.18
CA ALA A 151 -0.84 -13.78 -1.32
C ALA A 151 -1.65 -14.46 -2.44
N ALA A 152 -1.02 -14.72 -3.59
CA ALA A 152 -1.67 -15.44 -4.69
C ALA A 152 -2.04 -16.88 -4.30
N ALA A 153 -1.12 -17.60 -3.65
CA ALA A 153 -1.38 -18.95 -3.18
C ALA A 153 -2.52 -18.98 -2.14
N GLY A 154 -2.53 -18.05 -1.19
CA GLY A 154 -3.59 -17.94 -0.19
C GLY A 154 -4.95 -17.60 -0.82
N ALA A 155 -4.98 -16.71 -1.81
CA ALA A 155 -6.19 -16.38 -2.56
C ALA A 155 -6.75 -17.61 -3.30
N LEU A 156 -5.88 -18.39 -3.96
CA LEU A 156 -6.29 -19.62 -4.63
C LEU A 156 -6.92 -20.66 -3.68
N VAL A 157 -6.40 -20.75 -2.45
CA VAL A 157 -6.95 -21.66 -1.43
C VAL A 157 -8.32 -21.20 -0.97
N ILE A 158 -8.54 -19.87 -0.80
CA ILE A 158 -9.81 -19.32 -0.33
C ILE A 158 -10.87 -19.36 -1.43
N ASP A 159 -10.51 -19.04 -2.67
CA ASP A 159 -11.44 -18.86 -3.80
C ASP A 159 -11.67 -20.15 -4.60
N GLY A 160 -10.97 -21.24 -4.26
CA GLY A 160 -11.15 -22.56 -4.88
C GLY A 160 -10.91 -22.58 -6.37
N PHE A 161 -9.98 -21.78 -6.90
CA PHE A 161 -9.64 -21.64 -8.32
C PHE A 161 -10.74 -21.07 -9.23
N SER A 162 -11.91 -20.68 -8.71
CA SER A 162 -13.03 -20.19 -9.52
C SER A 162 -12.70 -18.90 -10.26
N GLY A 163 -12.14 -17.92 -9.56
CA GLY A 163 -11.69 -16.65 -10.14
C GLY A 163 -10.48 -16.78 -11.05
N PHE A 164 -9.61 -17.78 -10.78
CA PHE A 164 -8.42 -18.03 -11.58
C PHE A 164 -8.75 -18.49 -13.01
N GLY A 165 -9.77 -19.37 -13.15
CA GLY A 165 -10.27 -19.81 -14.46
C GLY A 165 -10.76 -18.66 -15.34
N ALA A 166 -11.39 -17.65 -14.74
CA ALA A 166 -11.89 -16.49 -15.47
C ALA A 166 -10.77 -15.66 -16.11
N VAL A 167 -9.61 -15.56 -15.47
CA VAL A 167 -8.45 -14.83 -16.01
C VAL A 167 -7.90 -15.48 -17.27
N PHE A 168 -7.95 -16.80 -17.37
CA PHE A 168 -7.45 -17.55 -18.51
C PHE A 168 -8.53 -17.86 -19.56
N SER A 169 -9.78 -17.42 -19.33
CA SER A 169 -10.91 -17.68 -20.24
C SER A 169 -10.80 -16.97 -21.58
N SER A 170 -10.07 -15.84 -21.64
CA SER A 170 -9.85 -15.09 -22.87
C SER A 170 -8.48 -14.37 -22.87
N GLY A 171 -7.93 -14.12 -24.08
CA GLY A 171 -6.69 -13.35 -24.23
C GLY A 171 -6.83 -11.92 -23.68
N TYR A 172 -8.02 -11.32 -23.76
CA TYR A 172 -8.31 -10.01 -23.17
C TYR A 172 -8.21 -10.03 -21.63
N ASN A 173 -8.84 -11.00 -20.97
CA ASN A 173 -8.80 -11.14 -19.52
C ASN A 173 -7.37 -11.40 -19.03
N PHE A 174 -6.62 -12.23 -19.76
CA PHE A 174 -5.21 -12.46 -19.47
C PHE A 174 -4.37 -11.17 -19.57
N ALA A 175 -4.52 -10.42 -20.66
CA ALA A 175 -3.79 -9.16 -20.86
C ALA A 175 -4.15 -8.12 -19.79
N MET A 176 -5.43 -7.99 -19.45
CA MET A 176 -5.88 -7.10 -18.39
C MET A 176 -5.35 -7.52 -17.01
N GLY A 177 -5.36 -8.82 -16.71
CA GLY A 177 -4.78 -9.36 -15.47
C GLY A 177 -3.28 -9.09 -15.37
N ALA A 178 -2.54 -9.29 -16.48
CA ALA A 178 -1.11 -9.02 -16.55
C ALA A 178 -0.81 -7.51 -16.39
N ALA A 179 -1.55 -6.63 -17.09
CA ALA A 179 -1.40 -5.18 -16.98
C ALA A 179 -1.71 -4.70 -15.55
N THR A 180 -2.81 -5.18 -14.95
CA THR A 180 -3.15 -4.88 -13.56
C THR A 180 -2.05 -5.37 -12.62
N GLY A 181 -1.57 -6.62 -12.77
CA GLY A 181 -0.48 -7.15 -11.95
C GLY A 181 0.80 -6.32 -12.04
N LEU A 182 1.13 -5.81 -13.23
CA LEU A 182 2.29 -4.95 -13.45
C LEU A 182 2.10 -3.58 -12.77
N VAL A 183 0.97 -2.91 -13.04
CA VAL A 183 0.76 -1.50 -12.64
C VAL A 183 0.35 -1.37 -11.18
N THR A 184 -0.48 -2.29 -10.64
CA THR A 184 -1.01 -2.15 -9.28
C THR A 184 -0.24 -2.95 -8.23
N CYS A 185 0.53 -3.98 -8.63
CA CYS A 185 1.27 -4.80 -7.69
C CYS A 185 2.79 -4.72 -7.92
N PHE A 186 3.27 -5.06 -9.11
CA PHE A 186 4.72 -5.17 -9.35
C PHE A 186 5.44 -3.84 -9.15
N LEU A 187 5.06 -2.80 -9.89
CA LEU A 187 5.73 -1.49 -9.84
C LEU A 187 5.58 -0.81 -8.47
N PRO A 188 4.37 -0.67 -7.89
CA PRO A 188 4.22 0.02 -6.60
C PRO A 188 4.96 -0.67 -5.47
N TYR A 189 4.84 -1.98 -5.34
CA TYR A 189 5.54 -2.70 -4.28
C TYR A 189 7.05 -2.70 -4.46
N LEU A 190 7.56 -2.80 -5.71
CA LEU A 190 8.98 -2.66 -6.00
C LEU A 190 9.50 -1.29 -5.57
N LEU A 191 8.85 -0.21 -5.99
CA LEU A 191 9.25 1.15 -5.68
C LEU A 191 9.13 1.45 -4.18
N TYR A 192 8.01 1.06 -3.56
CA TYR A 192 7.80 1.25 -2.13
C TYR A 192 8.87 0.52 -1.29
N THR A 193 9.05 -0.78 -1.53
CA THR A 193 10.03 -1.58 -0.77
C THR A 193 11.45 -1.08 -1.02
N ARG A 194 11.78 -0.63 -2.25
CA ARG A 194 13.06 -0.02 -2.56
C ARG A 194 13.28 1.29 -1.79
N SER A 195 12.25 2.11 -1.61
CA SER A 195 12.34 3.35 -0.84
C SER A 195 12.72 3.10 0.61
N LEU A 196 12.27 1.97 1.18
CA LEU A 196 12.61 1.56 2.54
C LEU A 196 14.10 1.30 2.75
N LEU A 197 14.92 1.13 1.70
CA LEU A 197 16.37 1.04 1.85
C LEU A 197 17.01 2.36 2.30
N GLY A 198 16.42 3.50 1.93
CA GLY A 198 17.00 4.83 2.15
C GLY A 198 16.23 5.74 3.11
N ILE A 199 14.96 5.44 3.40
CA ILE A 199 14.13 6.29 4.25
C ILE A 199 13.40 5.47 5.34
N GLU A 200 13.00 6.17 6.40
CA GLU A 200 12.23 5.59 7.50
C GLU A 200 10.82 5.19 7.05
N ASN A 201 10.25 4.16 7.67
CA ASN A 201 8.92 3.66 7.32
C ASN A 201 7.84 4.73 7.44
N GLY A 202 7.86 5.51 8.52
CA GLY A 202 6.92 6.60 8.72
C GLY A 202 6.98 7.66 7.62
N LYS A 203 8.19 7.99 7.13
CA LYS A 203 8.33 8.91 5.98
C LYS A 203 7.82 8.28 4.69
N ALA A 204 8.17 7.01 4.43
CA ALA A 204 7.74 6.30 3.24
C ALA A 204 6.20 6.23 3.15
N SER A 205 5.53 5.93 4.26
CA SER A 205 4.07 5.82 4.30
C SER A 205 3.36 7.17 4.09
N ILE A 206 3.89 8.27 4.65
CA ILE A 206 3.33 9.61 4.39
C ILE A 206 3.54 10.00 2.91
N MET A 207 4.69 9.68 2.32
CA MET A 207 4.94 9.95 0.90
C MET A 207 4.02 9.13 -0.01
N ALA A 208 3.64 7.91 0.39
CA ALA A 208 2.69 7.10 -0.35
C ALA A 208 1.27 7.72 -0.40
N SER A 209 0.94 8.64 0.52
CA SER A 209 -0.33 9.40 0.48
C SER A 209 -0.47 10.30 -0.76
N VAL A 210 0.51 10.37 -1.65
CA VAL A 210 0.38 10.99 -2.97
C VAL A 210 -0.58 10.21 -3.89
N GLU A 211 -0.86 8.96 -3.58
CA GLU A 211 -1.68 8.06 -4.39
C GLU A 211 -3.03 8.66 -4.82
N PRO A 212 -3.88 9.20 -3.91
CA PRO A 212 -5.16 9.80 -4.32
C PRO A 212 -4.99 11.05 -5.20
N VAL A 213 -3.89 11.80 -5.04
CA VAL A 213 -3.58 12.95 -5.91
C VAL A 213 -3.31 12.48 -7.33
N VAL A 214 -2.50 11.43 -7.46
CA VAL A 214 -2.18 10.83 -8.77
C VAL A 214 -3.44 10.22 -9.40
N ALA A 215 -4.25 9.49 -8.63
CA ALA A 215 -5.50 8.90 -9.10
C ALA A 215 -6.46 9.97 -9.64
N THR A 216 -6.68 11.05 -8.89
CA THR A 216 -7.52 12.19 -9.34
C THR A 216 -6.94 12.85 -10.58
N THR A 217 -5.62 13.03 -10.66
CA THR A 217 -4.98 13.60 -11.86
C THR A 217 -5.24 12.74 -13.09
N PHE A 218 -5.12 11.42 -12.97
CA PHE A 218 -5.46 10.50 -14.06
C PHE A 218 -6.96 10.51 -14.38
N GLY A 219 -7.85 10.63 -13.39
CA GLY A 219 -9.29 10.82 -13.59
C GLY A 219 -9.61 12.03 -14.46
N ILE A 220 -8.94 13.15 -14.18
CA ILE A 220 -9.07 14.38 -14.99
C ILE A 220 -8.54 14.15 -16.43
N MET A 221 -7.34 13.56 -16.57
CA MET A 221 -6.67 13.45 -17.87
C MET A 221 -7.29 12.40 -18.80
N ILE A 222 -7.77 11.27 -18.25
CA ILE A 222 -8.24 10.13 -19.06
C ILE A 222 -9.77 10.15 -19.19
N TYR A 223 -10.46 10.49 -18.11
CA TYR A 223 -11.94 10.42 -18.04
C TYR A 223 -12.61 11.78 -18.11
N ASN A 224 -11.83 12.88 -18.23
CA ASN A 224 -12.33 14.27 -18.21
C ASN A 224 -13.19 14.57 -16.96
N GLU A 225 -12.86 13.97 -15.83
CA GLU A 225 -13.53 14.24 -14.57
C GLU A 225 -13.23 15.66 -14.10
N ILE A 226 -14.25 16.35 -13.58
CA ILE A 226 -14.08 17.69 -13.01
C ILE A 226 -13.90 17.54 -11.50
N PRO A 227 -12.70 17.80 -10.94
CA PRO A 227 -12.48 17.67 -9.51
C PRO A 227 -13.29 18.73 -8.76
N THR A 228 -13.84 18.36 -7.63
CA THR A 228 -14.50 19.33 -6.75
C THR A 228 -13.49 20.33 -6.20
N PRO A 229 -13.92 21.57 -5.85
CA PRO A 229 -13.01 22.52 -5.17
C PRO A 229 -12.35 21.93 -3.91
N LEU A 230 -13.08 21.10 -3.19
CA LEU A 230 -12.57 20.42 -2.00
C LEU A 230 -11.48 19.39 -2.34
N SER A 231 -11.65 18.64 -3.44
CA SER A 231 -10.62 17.72 -3.94
C SER A 231 -9.33 18.45 -4.33
N VAL A 232 -9.45 19.63 -4.97
CA VAL A 232 -8.29 20.47 -5.32
C VAL A 232 -7.54 20.94 -4.05
N VAL A 233 -8.28 21.40 -3.03
CA VAL A 233 -7.69 21.76 -1.74
C VAL A 233 -6.99 20.52 -1.12
N GLY A 234 -7.63 19.36 -1.17
CA GLY A 234 -7.06 18.10 -0.69
C GLY A 234 -5.74 17.75 -1.37
N MET A 235 -5.66 17.87 -2.69
CA MET A 235 -4.42 17.64 -3.43
C MET A 235 -3.30 18.59 -2.98
N VAL A 236 -3.59 19.86 -2.79
CA VAL A 236 -2.62 20.85 -2.30
C VAL A 236 -2.14 20.51 -0.90
N LEU A 237 -3.03 20.07 0.00
CA LEU A 237 -2.67 19.65 1.36
C LEU A 237 -1.72 18.44 1.34
N VAL A 238 -2.00 17.41 0.54
CA VAL A 238 -1.14 16.23 0.42
C VAL A 238 0.25 16.62 -0.10
N LEU A 239 0.31 17.40 -1.18
CA LEU A 239 1.59 17.83 -1.74
C LEU A 239 2.38 18.71 -0.75
N SER A 240 1.69 19.60 -0.03
CA SER A 240 2.30 20.42 1.03
C SER A 240 2.87 19.57 2.16
N ALA A 241 2.15 18.52 2.57
CA ALA A 241 2.63 17.57 3.59
C ALA A 241 3.94 16.90 3.18
N ILE A 242 4.03 16.45 1.92
CA ILE A 242 5.23 15.82 1.37
C ILE A 242 6.40 16.81 1.30
N VAL A 243 6.15 18.04 0.88
CA VAL A 243 7.16 19.11 0.85
C VAL A 243 7.66 19.40 2.27
N ILE A 244 6.74 19.63 3.22
CA ILE A 244 7.09 19.88 4.63
C ILE A 244 7.95 18.75 5.17
N LEU A 245 7.59 17.49 4.90
CA LEU A 245 8.32 16.32 5.37
C LEU A 245 9.78 16.29 4.89
N ASN A 246 10.03 16.72 3.64
CA ASN A 246 11.34 16.64 2.99
C ASN A 246 12.21 17.89 3.19
N VAL A 247 11.66 19.05 3.55
CA VAL A 247 12.46 20.25 3.83
C VAL A 247 13.31 20.02 5.07
N LYS A 248 14.64 20.13 4.96
CA LYS A 248 15.56 20.07 6.11
C LYS A 248 15.39 21.33 6.96
N MET A 249 14.86 21.18 8.18
CA MET A 249 14.85 22.29 9.12
C MET A 249 16.27 22.54 9.65
N LYS A 250 16.64 23.84 9.81
CA LYS A 250 17.96 24.29 10.27
C LYS A 250 18.39 23.69 11.63
N LYS A 251 17.46 23.09 12.37
CA LYS A 251 17.65 22.52 13.71
C LYS A 251 18.18 21.09 13.73
N ASP A 252 18.26 20.41 12.57
CA ASP A 252 18.82 19.04 12.48
C ASP A 252 20.33 19.02 12.25
N ARG A 253 21.03 20.14 12.52
CA ARG A 253 22.49 20.30 12.34
C ARG A 253 23.30 20.32 13.64
N THR A 254 22.68 19.96 14.79
CA THR A 254 23.43 19.85 16.07
C THR A 254 23.32 18.45 16.64
#